data_8f2b7bc22044ec4fee7bd2fbedcbe0ce
#
_entry.id   8f2b7bc22044ec4fee7bd2fbedcbe0ce
#
_cell.length_a   1.000
_cell.length_b   1.000
_cell.length_c   1.000
_cell.angle_alpha   90.00
_cell.angle_beta   90.00
_cell.angle_gamma   90.00
#
_symmetry.space_group_name_H-M   'P 1'
#
loop_
_entity.id
_entity.type
_entity.pdbx_description
1 polymer ?
#
loop_
_entity_poly.entity_id
_entity_poly.type
_entity_poly.pdbx_seq_one_letter_code
_entity_poly.pdbx_strand_id
1 'polypeptide(L)'
;MNLSNNYENIAISSLEKYMTGPFTDTNKKIKNAEVYFEEMDVHPRRVDYMTSNMSGGNQQKVILARWMSTDVDIIIFDEPTKGVDVGAKAEIYRLMEQLVEDGKSIIVVSSELPEAMGISDRMIIMSEGRITAELTNKVDFVEDSILDLAIGGN
;
A
#
# COMPACT_ATOMS: atom_id res chain seq x y z
N MET A 1 9.33 4.64 12.83
CA MET A 1 7.89 4.87 12.82
C MET A 1 7.07 3.78 13.53
N ASN A 2 7.70 2.81 14.15
CA ASN A 2 7.06 1.61 14.74
C ASN A 2 7.04 1.60 16.27
N LEU A 3 7.00 2.77 16.91
CA LEU A 3 7.05 2.88 18.39
C LEU A 3 5.66 3.04 19.03
N SER A 4 4.57 2.97 18.25
CA SER A 4 3.20 3.10 18.74
C SER A 4 2.39 1.84 18.50
N ASN A 5 1.26 1.73 19.19
CA ASN A 5 0.30 0.65 19.02
C ASN A 5 -0.34 0.70 17.63
N ASN A 6 -0.90 -0.42 17.19
CA ASN A 6 -1.52 -0.52 15.87
C ASN A 6 -2.65 0.50 15.66
N TYR A 7 -3.54 0.69 16.63
CA TYR A 7 -4.62 1.67 16.52
C TYR A 7 -4.11 3.12 16.42
N GLU A 8 -3.01 3.46 17.06
CA GLU A 8 -2.37 4.78 16.92
C GLU A 8 -1.72 4.96 15.56
N ASN A 9 -1.05 3.90 15.07
CA ASN A 9 -0.47 3.89 13.73
C ASN A 9 -1.50 4.07 12.63
N ILE A 10 -2.68 3.46 12.75
CA ILE A 10 -3.77 3.62 11.79
C ILE A 10 -4.37 5.02 11.87
N ALA A 11 -4.61 5.53 13.07
CA ALA A 11 -5.29 6.80 13.27
C ALA A 11 -4.44 8.05 12.94
N ILE A 12 -3.11 7.94 12.90
CA ILE A 12 -2.21 9.11 12.85
C ILE A 12 -2.40 9.99 11.60
N SER A 13 -2.81 9.40 10.47
CA SER A 13 -3.02 10.12 9.20
C SER A 13 -4.41 10.75 9.07
N SER A 14 -5.31 10.51 10.03
CA SER A 14 -6.69 10.98 10.02
C SER A 14 -7.18 11.37 11.42
N LEU A 15 -6.30 12.00 12.21
CA LEU A 15 -6.58 12.33 13.63
C LEU A 15 -7.83 13.17 13.83
N GLU A 16 -8.15 14.06 12.89
CA GLU A 16 -9.36 14.88 12.92
C GLU A 16 -10.64 14.06 12.99
N LYS A 17 -10.70 12.86 12.41
CA LYS A 17 -11.86 11.96 12.48
C LYS A 17 -12.16 11.46 13.90
N TYR A 18 -11.14 11.50 14.75
CA TYR A 18 -11.22 10.99 16.13
C TYR A 18 -11.24 12.10 17.19
N MET A 19 -11.36 13.35 16.77
CA MET A 19 -11.43 14.48 17.70
C MET A 19 -12.79 14.54 18.41
N THR A 20 -12.75 14.87 19.70
CA THR A 20 -13.90 15.24 20.52
C THR A 20 -13.53 16.50 21.30
N GLY A 21 -13.88 17.67 20.77
CA GLY A 21 -13.34 18.93 21.23
C GLY A 21 -11.81 19.00 21.01
N PRO A 22 -11.01 19.43 22.00
CA PRO A 22 -9.55 19.51 21.85
C PRO A 22 -8.83 18.17 22.05
N PHE A 23 -9.54 17.09 22.35
CA PHE A 23 -8.96 15.78 22.67
C PHE A 23 -9.29 14.73 21.63
N THR A 24 -8.42 13.73 21.48
CA THR A 24 -8.69 12.57 20.65
C THR A 24 -9.40 11.48 21.45
N ASP A 25 -10.39 10.85 20.83
CA ASP A 25 -11.15 9.74 21.40
C ASP A 25 -10.45 8.40 21.08
N THR A 26 -9.82 7.82 22.10
CA THR A 26 -9.09 6.54 21.96
C THR A 26 -10.04 5.39 21.60
N ASN A 27 -11.29 5.39 22.09
CA ASN A 27 -12.24 4.33 21.79
C ASN A 27 -12.66 4.35 20.30
N LYS A 28 -12.80 5.54 19.72
CA LYS A 28 -13.06 5.67 18.27
C LYS A 28 -11.87 5.15 17.44
N LYS A 29 -10.62 5.45 17.85
CA LYS A 29 -9.43 4.93 17.17
C LYS A 29 -9.37 3.41 17.22
N ILE A 30 -9.63 2.82 18.39
CA ILE A 30 -9.62 1.36 18.59
C ILE A 30 -10.67 0.71 17.70
N LYS A 31 -11.92 1.18 17.73
CA LYS A 31 -13.00 0.63 16.91
C LYS A 31 -12.68 0.70 15.41
N ASN A 32 -12.14 1.81 14.95
CA ASN A 32 -11.75 1.96 13.55
C ASN A 32 -10.62 0.98 13.18
N ALA A 33 -9.63 0.82 14.05
CA ALA A 33 -8.54 -0.11 13.82
C ALA A 33 -9.02 -1.58 13.80
N GLU A 34 -10.01 -1.93 14.64
CA GLU A 34 -10.62 -3.27 14.64
C GLU A 34 -11.31 -3.59 13.31
N VAL A 35 -11.98 -2.61 12.68
CA VAL A 35 -12.58 -2.77 11.34
C VAL A 35 -11.52 -3.10 10.31
N TYR A 36 -10.45 -2.31 10.21
CA TYR A 36 -9.37 -2.58 9.26
C TYR A 36 -8.60 -3.87 9.54
N PHE A 37 -8.48 -4.26 10.82
CA PHE A 37 -7.88 -5.53 11.20
C PHE A 37 -8.69 -6.73 10.71
N GLU A 38 -10.02 -6.60 10.68
CA GLU A 38 -10.91 -7.62 10.14
C GLU A 38 -10.87 -7.63 8.60
N GLU A 39 -11.03 -6.48 7.95
CA GLU A 39 -11.04 -6.33 6.50
C GLU A 39 -9.74 -6.83 5.85
N MET A 40 -8.61 -6.55 6.49
CA MET A 40 -7.28 -6.91 5.97
C MET A 40 -6.73 -8.22 6.53
N ASP A 41 -7.50 -8.95 7.34
CA ASP A 41 -7.07 -10.16 8.03
C ASP A 41 -5.69 -10.00 8.69
N VAL A 42 -5.55 -8.98 9.55
CA VAL A 42 -4.30 -8.69 10.26
C VAL A 42 -4.17 -9.61 11.46
N HIS A 43 -3.01 -10.25 11.61
CA HIS A 43 -2.73 -11.14 12.74
C HIS A 43 -1.43 -10.76 13.49
N PRO A 44 -1.41 -10.88 14.86
CA PRO A 44 -2.55 -11.19 15.73
C PRO A 44 -3.59 -10.07 15.75
N ARG A 45 -4.87 -10.39 15.93
CA ARG A 45 -5.99 -9.42 16.00
C ARG A 45 -5.95 -8.60 17.30
N ARG A 46 -4.84 -7.90 17.52
CA ARG A 46 -4.58 -7.08 18.71
C ARG A 46 -4.20 -5.67 18.30
N VAL A 47 -5.19 -4.80 18.26
CA VAL A 47 -4.99 -3.39 17.88
C VAL A 47 -4.17 -2.61 18.92
N ASP A 48 -4.12 -3.07 20.16
CA ASP A 48 -3.29 -2.56 21.24
C ASP A 48 -1.81 -2.99 21.16
N TYR A 49 -1.49 -3.94 20.27
CA TYR A 49 -0.15 -4.48 20.13
C TYR A 49 0.77 -3.50 19.41
N MET A 50 2.06 -3.54 19.76
CA MET A 50 3.08 -2.71 19.08
C MET A 50 3.28 -3.19 17.65
N THR A 51 3.18 -2.31 16.68
CA THR A 51 3.37 -2.64 15.26
C THR A 51 4.74 -3.27 15.00
N SER A 52 5.80 -2.83 15.70
CA SER A 52 7.15 -3.39 15.61
C SER A 52 7.26 -4.87 15.97
N ASN A 53 6.32 -5.40 16.72
CA ASN A 53 6.31 -6.81 17.17
C ASN A 53 5.53 -7.73 16.23
N MET A 54 5.04 -7.20 15.11
CA MET A 54 4.30 -7.96 14.09
C MET A 54 5.25 -8.45 12.99
N SER A 55 4.84 -9.47 12.23
CA SER A 55 5.55 -9.88 11.02
C SER A 55 5.58 -8.75 9.98
N GLY A 56 6.56 -8.78 9.07
CA GLY A 56 6.69 -7.75 8.03
C GLY A 56 5.42 -7.57 7.20
N GLY A 57 4.76 -8.66 6.81
CA GLY A 57 3.50 -8.59 6.06
C GLY A 57 2.37 -7.94 6.88
N ASN A 58 2.25 -8.26 8.17
CA ASN A 58 1.25 -7.61 9.01
C ASN A 58 1.57 -6.14 9.32
N GLN A 59 2.86 -5.79 9.45
CA GLN A 59 3.26 -4.38 9.53
C GLN A 59 2.83 -3.60 8.28
N GLN A 60 3.01 -4.19 7.10
CA GLN A 60 2.59 -3.60 5.83
C GLN A 60 1.07 -3.41 5.78
N LYS A 61 0.29 -4.41 6.22
CA LYS A 61 -1.18 -4.30 6.34
C LYS A 61 -1.60 -3.16 7.27
N VAL A 62 -0.91 -2.93 8.40
CA VAL A 62 -1.17 -1.80 9.29
C VAL A 62 -0.86 -0.46 8.62
N ILE A 63 0.19 -0.39 7.79
CA ILE A 63 0.51 0.81 7.00
C ILE A 63 -0.57 1.08 5.96
N LEU A 64 -1.07 0.04 5.28
CA LEU A 64 -2.18 0.14 4.33
C LEU A 64 -3.46 0.63 5.03
N ALA A 65 -3.82 0.01 6.16
CA ALA A 65 -4.95 0.42 6.99
C ALA A 65 -4.90 1.91 7.38
N ARG A 66 -3.71 2.44 7.66
CA ARG A 66 -3.50 3.87 7.93
C ARG A 66 -3.96 4.74 6.77
N TRP A 67 -3.58 4.39 5.55
CA TRP A 67 -3.94 5.17 4.36
C TRP A 67 -5.40 4.96 3.95
N MET A 68 -5.93 3.77 4.12
CA MET A 68 -7.36 3.50 3.92
C MET A 68 -8.24 4.26 4.92
N SER A 69 -7.76 4.52 6.13
CA SER A 69 -8.47 5.34 7.12
C SER A 69 -8.59 6.81 6.72
N THR A 70 -7.81 7.25 5.72
CA THR A 70 -7.89 8.60 5.14
C THR A 70 -8.90 8.62 3.99
N ASP A 71 -9.44 9.80 3.70
CA ASP A 71 -10.41 9.99 2.61
C ASP A 71 -9.69 10.52 1.35
N VAL A 72 -8.74 9.72 0.86
CA VAL A 72 -7.93 10.06 -0.31
C VAL A 72 -8.43 9.31 -1.55
N ASP A 73 -8.37 9.97 -2.72
CA ASP A 73 -8.76 9.38 -4.01
C ASP A 73 -7.58 8.68 -4.70
N ILE A 74 -6.35 9.12 -4.41
CA ILE A 74 -5.13 8.60 -5.03
C ILE A 74 -4.17 8.12 -3.94
N ILE A 75 -3.66 6.90 -4.09
CA ILE A 75 -2.70 6.28 -3.17
C ILE A 75 -1.43 5.95 -3.95
N ILE A 76 -0.28 6.35 -3.40
CA ILE A 76 1.04 6.03 -3.98
C ILE A 76 1.72 4.99 -3.10
N PHE A 77 2.06 3.84 -3.69
CA PHE A 77 2.83 2.79 -3.06
C PHE A 77 4.25 2.78 -3.61
N ASP A 78 5.22 2.94 -2.72
CA ASP A 78 6.64 2.89 -3.07
C ASP A 78 7.24 1.58 -2.53
N GLU A 79 7.61 0.67 -3.46
CA GLU A 79 8.14 -0.66 -3.16
C GLU A 79 7.29 -1.46 -2.14
N PRO A 80 5.96 -1.62 -2.36
CA PRO A 80 5.05 -2.09 -1.32
C PRO A 80 5.28 -3.53 -0.88
N THR A 81 5.93 -4.34 -1.69
CA THR A 81 6.16 -5.77 -1.44
C THR A 81 7.63 -6.11 -1.18
N LYS A 82 8.50 -5.10 -1.10
CA LYS A 82 9.93 -5.31 -0.87
C LYS A 82 10.21 -5.94 0.48
N GLY A 83 10.89 -7.08 0.47
CA GLY A 83 11.21 -7.81 1.69
C GLY A 83 10.03 -8.57 2.31
N VAL A 84 8.93 -8.72 1.57
CA VAL A 84 7.73 -9.46 1.97
C VAL A 84 7.75 -10.84 1.33
N ASP A 85 7.30 -11.87 2.06
CA ASP A 85 7.19 -13.22 1.52
C ASP A 85 6.10 -13.33 0.43
N VAL A 86 6.19 -14.40 -0.38
CA VAL A 86 5.31 -14.59 -1.55
C VAL A 86 3.83 -14.65 -1.18
N GLY A 87 3.49 -15.25 -0.03
CA GLY A 87 2.11 -15.34 0.43
C GLY A 87 1.55 -13.96 0.78
N ALA A 88 2.32 -13.17 1.51
CA ALA A 88 1.93 -11.82 1.89
C ALA A 88 1.91 -10.84 0.71
N LYS A 89 2.76 -11.04 -0.33
CA LYS A 89 2.65 -10.27 -1.59
C LYS A 89 1.27 -10.41 -2.23
N ALA A 90 0.78 -11.65 -2.37
CA ALA A 90 -0.53 -11.91 -2.96
C ALA A 90 -1.69 -11.25 -2.18
N GLU A 91 -1.56 -11.15 -0.86
CA GLU A 91 -2.55 -10.46 -0.03
C GLU A 91 -2.52 -8.94 -0.26
N ILE A 92 -1.32 -8.34 -0.39
CA ILE A 92 -1.15 -6.92 -0.68
C ILE A 92 -1.76 -6.57 -2.06
N TYR A 93 -1.57 -7.42 -3.08
CA TYR A 93 -2.17 -7.19 -4.40
C TYR A 93 -3.69 -7.24 -4.37
N ARG A 94 -4.28 -8.21 -3.65
CA ARG A 94 -5.74 -8.25 -3.47
C ARG A 94 -6.29 -7.02 -2.78
N LEU A 95 -5.58 -6.48 -1.79
CA LEU A 95 -5.95 -5.23 -1.13
C LEU A 95 -5.89 -4.03 -2.09
N MET A 96 -4.89 -3.99 -2.98
CA MET A 96 -4.82 -2.95 -4.01
C MET A 96 -5.99 -3.07 -5.00
N GLU A 97 -6.31 -4.29 -5.46
CA GLU A 97 -7.46 -4.55 -6.32
C GLU A 97 -8.77 -4.07 -5.65
N GLN A 98 -8.97 -4.41 -4.38
CA GLN A 98 -10.13 -3.95 -3.61
C GLN A 98 -10.22 -2.42 -3.56
N LEU A 99 -9.11 -1.73 -3.32
CA LEU A 99 -9.07 -0.26 -3.31
C LEU A 99 -9.47 0.34 -4.66
N VAL A 100 -9.07 -0.28 -5.77
CA VAL A 100 -9.46 0.13 -7.13
C VAL A 100 -10.95 -0.12 -7.35
N GLU A 101 -11.47 -1.27 -6.92
CA GLU A 101 -12.91 -1.58 -6.96
C GLU A 101 -13.73 -0.57 -6.13
N ASP A 102 -13.18 -0.10 -5.00
CA ASP A 102 -13.78 0.96 -4.18
C ASP A 102 -13.63 2.38 -4.78
N GLY A 103 -13.13 2.48 -6.03
CA GLY A 103 -13.02 3.72 -6.80
C GLY A 103 -11.77 4.54 -6.53
N LYS A 104 -10.75 3.98 -5.85
CA LYS A 104 -9.47 4.66 -5.65
C LYS A 104 -8.56 4.49 -6.86
N SER A 105 -7.67 5.45 -7.07
CA SER A 105 -6.59 5.33 -8.06
C SER A 105 -5.28 4.97 -7.36
N ILE A 106 -4.51 4.05 -7.95
CA ILE A 106 -3.26 3.59 -7.36
C ILE A 106 -2.10 3.87 -8.30
N ILE A 107 -1.02 4.42 -7.74
CA ILE A 107 0.27 4.53 -8.39
C ILE A 107 1.24 3.62 -7.63
N VAL A 108 1.85 2.67 -8.33
CA VAL A 108 2.86 1.78 -7.76
C VAL A 108 4.22 2.12 -8.35
N VAL A 109 5.19 2.33 -7.47
CA VAL A 109 6.62 2.36 -7.84
C VAL A 109 7.20 1.01 -7.44
N SER A 110 7.74 0.27 -8.38
CA SER A 110 8.34 -1.05 -8.14
C SER A 110 9.61 -1.22 -8.98
N SER A 111 10.62 -1.83 -8.37
CA SER A 111 11.82 -2.30 -9.07
C SER A 111 11.68 -3.75 -9.56
N GLU A 112 10.62 -4.45 -9.19
CA GLU A 112 10.32 -5.81 -9.62
C GLU A 112 9.44 -5.78 -10.87
N LEU A 113 10.06 -5.91 -12.07
CA LEU A 113 9.33 -5.81 -13.33
C LEU A 113 8.16 -6.79 -13.47
N PRO A 114 8.28 -8.09 -13.10
CA PRO A 114 7.15 -9.01 -13.17
C PRO A 114 5.98 -8.57 -12.28
N GLU A 115 6.24 -7.96 -11.11
CA GLU A 115 5.23 -7.38 -10.25
C GLU A 115 4.49 -6.26 -10.97
N ALA A 116 5.25 -5.25 -11.43
CA ALA A 116 4.67 -4.08 -12.11
C ALA A 116 3.82 -4.48 -13.31
N MET A 117 4.29 -5.42 -14.14
CA MET A 117 3.54 -5.95 -15.29
C MET A 117 2.25 -6.67 -14.88
N GLY A 118 2.27 -7.41 -13.76
CA GLY A 118 1.14 -8.18 -13.28
C GLY A 118 -0.03 -7.34 -12.77
N ILE A 119 0.27 -6.26 -12.06
CA ILE A 119 -0.74 -5.46 -11.35
C ILE A 119 -1.17 -4.19 -12.06
N SER A 120 -0.41 -3.72 -13.07
CA SER A 120 -0.67 -2.43 -13.72
C SER A 120 -1.64 -2.54 -14.89
N ASP A 121 -2.46 -1.51 -15.10
CA ASP A 121 -3.21 -1.27 -16.33
C ASP A 121 -2.42 -0.38 -17.30
N ARG A 122 -1.53 0.46 -16.76
CA ARG A 122 -0.66 1.38 -17.49
C ARG A 122 0.70 1.44 -16.81
N MET A 123 1.76 1.48 -17.58
CA MET A 123 3.13 1.58 -17.07
C MET A 123 3.83 2.82 -17.60
N ILE A 124 4.59 3.46 -16.72
CA ILE A 124 5.53 4.54 -17.07
C ILE A 124 6.92 4.01 -16.77
N ILE A 125 7.75 3.91 -17.81
CA ILE A 125 9.13 3.46 -17.69
C ILE A 125 10.02 4.68 -17.51
N MET A 126 10.92 4.62 -16.53
CA MET A 126 11.85 5.69 -16.22
C MET A 126 13.29 5.21 -16.28
N SER A 127 14.17 6.02 -16.84
CA SER A 127 15.61 5.84 -16.82
C SER A 127 16.29 7.16 -16.54
N GLU A 128 17.28 7.18 -15.66
CA GLU A 128 18.08 8.36 -15.29
C GLU A 128 17.24 9.62 -14.97
N GLY A 129 16.10 9.43 -14.29
CA GLY A 129 15.20 10.51 -13.89
C GLY A 129 14.31 11.06 -15.02
N ARG A 130 14.24 10.38 -16.17
CA ARG A 130 13.42 10.74 -17.32
C ARG A 130 12.44 9.63 -17.65
N ILE A 131 11.27 10.00 -18.16
CA ILE A 131 10.32 9.05 -18.74
C ILE A 131 10.84 8.65 -20.11
N THR A 132 11.07 7.35 -20.30
CA THR A 132 11.54 6.77 -21.57
C THR A 132 10.39 6.19 -22.37
N ALA A 133 9.34 5.72 -21.72
CA ALA A 133 8.14 5.24 -22.39
C ALA A 133 6.90 5.30 -21.48
N GLU A 134 5.74 5.27 -22.13
CA GLU A 134 4.44 5.06 -21.51
C GLU A 134 3.72 3.95 -22.29
N LEU A 135 3.35 2.88 -21.58
CA LEU A 135 2.65 1.73 -22.12
C LEU A 135 1.21 1.73 -21.55
N THR A 136 0.22 1.81 -22.44
CA THR A 136 -1.20 1.92 -22.08
C THR A 136 -1.99 0.66 -22.33
N ASN A 137 -1.38 -0.35 -22.95
CA ASN A 137 -2.02 -1.63 -23.24
C ASN A 137 -1.20 -2.78 -22.68
N LYS A 138 -1.84 -3.73 -22.02
CA LYS A 138 -1.18 -4.92 -21.46
C LYS A 138 -0.47 -5.79 -22.51
N VAL A 139 -0.90 -5.72 -23.77
CA VAL A 139 -0.23 -6.44 -24.88
C VAL A 139 1.18 -5.92 -25.17
N ASP A 140 1.45 -4.67 -24.80
CA ASP A 140 2.76 -4.02 -24.97
C ASP A 140 3.71 -4.31 -23.81
N PHE A 141 3.25 -5.01 -22.76
CA PHE A 141 4.06 -5.35 -21.58
C PHE A 141 4.96 -6.55 -21.92
N VAL A 142 6.00 -6.29 -22.66
CA VAL A 142 7.04 -7.29 -23.04
C VAL A 142 8.28 -7.02 -22.21
N GLU A 143 8.70 -7.99 -21.41
CA GLU A 143 9.76 -7.86 -20.41
C GLU A 143 11.06 -7.32 -21.01
N ASP A 144 11.55 -7.94 -22.08
CA ASP A 144 12.80 -7.53 -22.76
C ASP A 144 12.72 -6.08 -23.27
N SER A 145 11.57 -5.70 -23.86
CA SER A 145 11.38 -4.34 -24.37
C SER A 145 11.34 -3.29 -23.26
N ILE A 146 10.72 -3.64 -22.12
CA ILE A 146 10.66 -2.75 -20.96
C ILE A 146 12.04 -2.59 -20.31
N LEU A 147 12.82 -3.67 -20.23
CA LEU A 147 14.19 -3.64 -19.73
C LEU A 147 15.09 -2.76 -20.60
N ASP A 148 15.01 -2.87 -21.92
CA ASP A 148 15.77 -2.02 -22.85
C ASP A 148 15.43 -0.53 -22.63
N LEU A 149 14.15 -0.19 -22.47
CA LEU A 149 13.69 1.18 -22.20
C LEU A 149 14.16 1.68 -20.82
N ALA A 150 14.21 0.80 -19.82
CA ALA A 150 14.63 1.15 -18.46
C ALA A 150 16.16 1.35 -18.34
N ILE A 151 16.94 0.66 -19.16
CA ILE A 151 18.42 0.80 -19.21
C ILE A 151 18.84 2.00 -20.07
N GLY A 152 17.89 2.62 -20.79
CA GLY A 152 18.19 3.75 -21.67
C GLY A 152 18.72 3.31 -23.05
N GLY A 153 18.27 2.15 -23.51
CA GLY A 153 18.51 1.68 -24.87
C GLY A 153 17.94 2.66 -25.88
N ASN A 154 18.80 3.15 -26.79
CA ASN A 154 18.43 4.02 -27.93
C ASN A 154 17.57 3.27 -28.93
#